data_2709d400c651f960755484d46bbeaa61
#
_entry.id   2709d400c651f960755484d46bbeaa61
#
_cell.length_a   1.000
_cell.length_b   1.000
_cell.length_c   1.000
_cell.angle_alpha   90.00
_cell.angle_beta   90.00
_cell.angle_gamma   90.00
#
_symmetry.space_group_name_H-M   'P 1'
#
loop_
_entity.id
_entity.type
_entity.pdbx_description
1 polymer ?
#
loop_
_entity_poly.entity_id
_entity_poly.type
_entity_poly.pdbx_seq_one_letter_code
_entity_poly.pdbx_strand_id
1 'polypeptide(L)'
;NTEVNIVKISIGDQNVANYPEKDLFNEAGKVTKTYKTVSTRKKVNGKYKTVTEKVQTGAYNEYRDFYGYFILTKIGNQFTAEIIKLDSNIKPVWTKKKVFVDTANKYTKKLAQLNIYAAASGTHDPNRDLFFTDTLVEKLNIVANTAPQVIAHASDELMFDFETETIYKNGIPFMQNLAIGSHFFKLFGGTTEVLNVSPFEAADWTVYVRPRTF
;
A
#
# COMPACT_ATOMS: atom_id res chain seq x y z
N ASN A 1 10.71 -18.36 23.68
CA ASN A 1 11.04 -17.06 23.11
C ASN A 1 9.87 -16.59 22.25
N THR A 2 9.25 -15.50 22.64
CA THR A 2 8.17 -14.90 21.85
C THR A 2 8.86 -13.96 20.87
N GLU A 3 8.77 -14.24 19.57
CA GLU A 3 9.22 -13.31 18.55
C GLU A 3 8.44 -12.01 18.68
N VAL A 4 9.14 -10.90 18.83
CA VAL A 4 8.55 -9.57 18.88
C VAL A 4 8.93 -8.86 17.60
N ASN A 5 8.01 -8.84 16.63
CA ASN A 5 8.18 -8.06 15.42
C ASN A 5 7.60 -6.67 15.67
N ILE A 6 8.45 -5.66 15.54
CA ILE A 6 8.09 -4.26 15.71
C ILE A 6 8.10 -3.61 14.33
N VAL A 7 7.05 -2.84 14.03
CA VAL A 7 7.00 -1.97 12.87
C VAL A 7 7.02 -0.53 13.34
N LYS A 8 7.93 0.25 12.77
CA LYS A 8 8.10 1.67 13.08
C LYS A 8 8.02 2.48 11.78
N ILE A 9 7.22 3.54 11.80
CA ILE A 9 7.18 4.57 10.77
C ILE A 9 7.40 5.91 11.48
N SER A 10 8.43 6.63 11.10
CA SER A 10 8.76 7.92 11.72
C SER A 10 9.07 8.98 10.68
N ILE A 11 8.95 10.23 11.10
CA ILE A 11 9.32 11.43 10.36
C ILE A 11 10.32 12.24 11.16
N GLY A 12 11.04 13.14 10.48
CA GLY A 12 12.08 13.95 11.10
C GLY A 12 13.43 13.25 11.12
N ASP A 13 14.36 13.81 11.88
CA ASP A 13 15.71 13.30 12.06
C ASP A 13 16.15 13.54 13.51
N GLN A 14 16.60 12.49 14.18
CA GLN A 14 17.07 12.58 15.57
C GLN A 14 18.30 13.47 15.75
N ASN A 15 19.07 13.68 14.68
CA ASN A 15 20.29 14.50 14.70
C ASN A 15 20.04 15.97 14.35
N VAL A 16 18.79 16.33 14.04
CA VAL A 16 18.42 17.69 13.63
C VAL A 16 17.51 18.33 14.69
N ALA A 17 18.06 19.27 15.46
CA ALA A 17 17.39 19.88 16.61
C ALA A 17 15.99 20.45 16.32
N ASN A 18 15.82 21.05 15.13
CA ASN A 18 14.54 21.64 14.74
C ASN A 18 13.56 20.64 14.08
N TYR A 19 13.99 19.43 13.85
CA TYR A 19 13.23 18.34 13.21
C TYR A 19 13.43 17.02 13.95
N PRO A 20 13.19 16.97 15.27
CA PRO A 20 13.40 15.73 16.03
C PRO A 20 12.57 14.60 15.47
N GLU A 21 13.08 13.40 15.55
CA GLU A 21 12.35 12.21 15.12
C GLU A 21 11.00 12.11 15.86
N LYS A 22 9.96 11.86 15.10
CA LYS A 22 8.59 11.62 15.59
C LYS A 22 8.08 10.30 15.07
N ASP A 23 7.83 9.38 15.98
CA ASP A 23 7.16 8.12 15.65
C ASP A 23 5.69 8.40 15.32
N LEU A 24 5.29 8.08 14.12
CA LEU A 24 3.90 8.06 13.68
C LEU A 24 3.28 6.69 13.96
N PHE A 25 4.09 5.65 13.82
CA PHE A 25 3.73 4.28 14.09
C PHE A 25 4.92 3.61 14.79
N ASN A 26 4.67 2.98 15.93
CA ASN A 26 5.67 2.19 16.65
C ASN A 26 4.91 1.15 17.49
N GLU A 27 4.68 0.00 16.91
CA GLU A 27 3.88 -1.03 17.57
C GLU A 27 4.51 -2.41 17.39
N ALA A 28 4.51 -3.17 18.47
CA ALA A 28 4.76 -4.60 18.41
C ALA A 28 3.55 -5.32 17.84
N GLY A 29 3.77 -6.31 17.00
CA GLY A 29 2.71 -7.13 16.45
C GLY A 29 1.97 -7.92 17.53
N LYS A 30 0.65 -8.04 17.39
CA LYS A 30 -0.17 -8.88 18.27
C LYS A 30 0.21 -10.35 18.09
N VAL A 31 0.48 -11.02 19.22
CA VAL A 31 0.78 -12.46 19.21
C VAL A 31 -0.51 -13.26 19.45
N THR A 32 -0.81 -14.14 18.52
CA THR A 32 -1.92 -15.09 18.62
C THR A 32 -1.36 -16.48 18.92
N LYS A 33 -1.82 -17.10 20.02
CA LYS A 33 -1.45 -18.45 20.40
C LYS A 33 -2.44 -19.45 19.81
N THR A 34 -1.91 -20.50 19.19
CA THR A 34 -2.70 -21.62 18.69
C THR A 34 -2.66 -22.79 19.67
N TYR A 35 -3.78 -23.48 19.81
CA TYR A 35 -3.94 -24.59 20.74
C TYR A 35 -4.57 -25.77 20.02
N LYS A 36 -4.15 -26.98 20.39
CA LYS A 36 -4.90 -28.20 20.08
C LYS A 36 -5.41 -28.86 21.36
N THR A 37 -6.53 -29.52 21.27
CA THR A 37 -7.09 -30.31 22.32
C THR A 37 -6.48 -31.72 22.26
N VAL A 38 -5.85 -32.15 23.32
CA VAL A 38 -5.25 -33.48 23.44
C VAL A 38 -5.97 -34.22 24.55
N SER A 39 -6.49 -35.40 24.22
CA SER A 39 -7.12 -36.29 25.20
C SER A 39 -6.16 -37.40 25.60
N THR A 40 -5.81 -37.45 26.87
CA THR A 40 -4.93 -38.48 27.45
C THR A 40 -5.65 -39.28 28.52
N ARG A 41 -5.37 -40.58 28.61
CA ARG A 41 -5.86 -41.40 29.73
C ARG A 41 -4.94 -41.25 30.92
N LYS A 42 -5.43 -40.68 32.01
CA LYS A 42 -4.71 -40.55 33.26
C LYS A 42 -5.40 -41.40 34.34
N LYS A 43 -4.62 -42.05 35.22
CA LYS A 43 -5.13 -42.80 36.36
C LYS A 43 -5.43 -41.80 37.48
N VAL A 44 -6.71 -41.64 37.82
CA VAL A 44 -7.21 -40.75 38.88
C VAL A 44 -7.98 -41.62 39.89
N ASN A 45 -7.55 -41.62 41.12
CA ASN A 45 -8.14 -42.44 42.19
C ASN A 45 -8.30 -43.93 41.81
N GLY A 46 -7.25 -44.52 41.24
CA GLY A 46 -7.23 -45.93 40.87
C GLY A 46 -7.95 -46.29 39.56
N LYS A 47 -8.74 -45.39 38.98
CA LYS A 47 -9.49 -45.60 37.73
C LYS A 47 -8.93 -44.76 36.59
N TYR A 48 -8.93 -45.30 35.37
CA TYR A 48 -8.53 -44.55 34.19
C TYR A 48 -9.66 -43.63 33.77
N LYS A 49 -9.34 -42.33 33.68
CA LYS A 49 -10.24 -41.30 33.14
C LYS A 49 -9.58 -40.63 31.93
N THR A 50 -10.37 -40.29 30.93
CA THR A 50 -9.94 -39.44 29.83
C THR A 50 -9.90 -38.01 30.35
N VAL A 51 -8.71 -37.40 30.30
CA VAL A 51 -8.51 -35.98 30.64
C VAL A 51 -8.17 -35.25 29.35
N THR A 52 -8.90 -34.19 29.09
CA THR A 52 -8.74 -33.36 27.93
C THR A 52 -8.02 -32.07 28.33
N GLU A 53 -6.89 -31.82 27.70
CA GLU A 53 -6.05 -30.65 27.98
C GLU A 53 -5.88 -29.84 26.69
N LYS A 54 -5.89 -28.51 26.81
CA LYS A 54 -5.50 -27.63 25.72
C LYS A 54 -3.98 -27.44 25.76
N VAL A 55 -3.29 -27.94 24.74
CA VAL A 55 -1.84 -27.79 24.62
C VAL A 55 -1.55 -26.73 23.57
N GLN A 56 -0.73 -25.74 23.92
CA GLN A 56 -0.29 -24.73 22.96
C GLN A 56 0.56 -25.41 21.88
N THR A 57 0.18 -25.22 20.61
CA THR A 57 0.87 -25.79 19.46
C THR A 57 1.76 -24.78 18.75
N GLY A 58 1.54 -23.51 19.00
CA GLY A 58 2.34 -22.45 18.41
C GLY A 58 1.91 -21.07 18.89
N ALA A 59 2.67 -20.09 18.49
CA ALA A 59 2.34 -18.69 18.60
C ALA A 59 2.78 -18.01 17.31
N TYR A 60 1.98 -17.11 16.82
CA TYR A 60 2.32 -16.39 15.61
C TYR A 60 2.08 -14.89 15.78
N ASN A 61 3.02 -14.08 15.30
CA ASN A 61 2.92 -12.63 15.33
C ASN A 61 2.19 -12.14 14.08
N GLU A 62 1.31 -11.14 14.21
CA GLU A 62 0.53 -10.62 13.08
C GLU A 62 1.39 -10.04 11.94
N TYR A 63 2.64 -9.65 12.23
CA TYR A 63 3.60 -9.17 11.24
C TYR A 63 4.46 -10.27 10.64
N ARG A 64 4.35 -11.51 11.13
CA ARG A 64 5.01 -12.66 10.51
C ARG A 64 4.43 -12.90 9.13
N ASP A 65 5.28 -13.30 8.19
CA ASP A 65 4.89 -13.54 6.79
C ASP A 65 4.10 -12.34 6.22
N PHE A 66 4.65 -11.14 6.43
CA PHE A 66 4.02 -9.91 6.00
C PHE A 66 4.19 -9.71 4.49
N TYR A 67 3.08 -9.61 3.78
CA TYR A 67 2.98 -9.12 2.43
C TYR A 67 1.98 -7.97 2.41
N GLY A 68 2.37 -6.81 1.88
CA GLY A 68 1.49 -5.65 1.93
C GLY A 68 2.19 -4.32 1.71
N TYR A 69 1.53 -3.25 2.14
CA TYR A 69 1.98 -1.88 1.90
C TYR A 69 2.25 -1.13 3.20
N PHE A 70 3.27 -0.29 3.16
CA PHE A 70 3.50 0.80 4.10
C PHE A 70 3.25 2.11 3.37
N ILE A 71 2.29 2.90 3.83
CA ILE A 71 1.90 4.15 3.20
C ILE A 71 2.11 5.28 4.20
N LEU A 72 2.82 6.31 3.77
CA LEU A 72 2.96 7.56 4.52
C LEU A 72 2.48 8.71 3.65
N THR A 73 1.44 9.39 4.11
CA THR A 73 0.85 10.53 3.41
C THR A 73 0.99 11.78 4.26
N LYS A 74 1.36 12.89 3.63
CA LYS A 74 1.36 14.23 4.22
C LYS A 74 0.46 15.16 3.43
N ILE A 75 -0.56 15.73 4.08
CA ILE A 75 -1.46 16.72 3.50
C ILE A 75 -1.50 17.91 4.45
N GLY A 76 -0.97 19.05 4.01
CA GLY A 76 -0.80 20.20 4.89
C GLY A 76 0.08 19.86 6.09
N ASN A 77 -0.48 19.99 7.30
CA ASN A 77 0.16 19.63 8.56
C ASN A 77 -0.25 18.24 9.10
N GLN A 78 -1.06 17.50 8.36
CA GLN A 78 -1.49 16.17 8.77
C GLN A 78 -0.63 15.09 8.12
N PHE A 79 -0.15 14.16 8.93
CA PHE A 79 0.54 12.95 8.52
C PHE A 79 -0.35 11.75 8.80
N THR A 80 -0.43 10.85 7.85
CA THR A 80 -1.17 9.59 7.97
C THR A 80 -0.22 8.45 7.64
N ALA A 81 -0.01 7.56 8.58
CA ALA A 81 0.75 6.33 8.39
C ALA A 81 -0.23 5.15 8.37
N GLU A 82 -0.14 4.32 7.34
CA GLU A 82 -0.97 3.14 7.16
C GLU A 82 -0.11 1.91 6.88
N ILE A 83 -0.53 0.79 7.44
CA ILE A 83 0.05 -0.53 7.20
C ILE A 83 -1.08 -1.43 6.76
N ILE A 84 -0.96 -1.99 5.56
CA ILE A 84 -1.97 -2.85 4.97
C ILE A 84 -1.35 -4.22 4.72
N LYS A 85 -1.84 -5.26 5.39
CA LYS A 85 -1.46 -6.65 5.10
C LYS A 85 -2.40 -7.22 4.05
N LEU A 86 -1.83 -7.89 3.06
CA LEU A 86 -2.56 -8.53 1.98
C LEU A 86 -2.51 -10.05 2.11
N ASP A 87 -3.48 -10.72 1.52
CA ASP A 87 -3.47 -12.17 1.29
C ASP A 87 -2.82 -12.50 -0.07
N SER A 88 -2.78 -13.80 -0.41
CA SER A 88 -2.25 -14.29 -1.68
C SER A 88 -3.03 -13.81 -2.92
N ASN A 89 -4.25 -13.29 -2.74
CA ASN A 89 -5.08 -12.74 -3.80
C ASN A 89 -5.03 -11.21 -3.86
N ILE A 90 -4.04 -10.60 -3.17
CA ILE A 90 -3.83 -9.16 -3.11
C ILE A 90 -5.01 -8.42 -2.44
N LYS A 91 -5.77 -9.11 -1.58
CA LYS A 91 -6.87 -8.50 -0.83
C LYS A 91 -6.41 -8.12 0.58
N PRO A 92 -6.85 -6.96 1.10
CA PRO A 92 -6.54 -6.55 2.46
C PRO A 92 -7.06 -7.55 3.50
N VAL A 93 -6.17 -8.09 4.31
CA VAL A 93 -6.50 -8.91 5.49
C VAL A 93 -6.82 -8.02 6.68
N TRP A 94 -5.98 -7.01 6.88
CA TRP A 94 -6.18 -5.96 7.87
C TRP A 94 -5.44 -4.68 7.48
N THR A 95 -5.94 -3.57 8.00
CA THR A 95 -5.33 -2.24 7.84
C THR A 95 -5.18 -1.60 9.22
N LYS A 96 -4.01 -1.05 9.48
CA LYS A 96 -3.74 -0.22 10.65
C LYS A 96 -3.42 1.18 10.19
N LYS A 97 -4.02 2.17 10.84
CA LYS A 97 -3.88 3.58 10.48
C LYS A 97 -3.59 4.43 11.72
N LYS A 98 -2.65 5.32 11.61
CA LYS A 98 -2.34 6.35 12.60
C LYS A 98 -2.33 7.71 11.92
N VAL A 99 -2.89 8.69 12.61
CA VAL A 99 -2.93 10.07 12.14
C VAL A 99 -2.22 10.95 13.17
N PHE A 100 -1.35 11.81 12.69
CA PHE A 100 -0.66 12.83 13.47
C PHE A 100 -0.88 14.20 12.82
N VAL A 101 -1.31 15.17 13.60
CA VAL A 101 -1.45 16.56 13.15
C VAL A 101 -0.33 17.38 13.78
N ASP A 102 0.55 17.93 12.95
CA ASP A 102 1.64 18.80 13.38
C ASP A 102 1.13 20.22 13.67
N THR A 103 0.49 20.38 14.82
CA THR A 103 -0.07 21.68 15.26
C THR A 103 1.01 22.73 15.52
N ALA A 104 2.22 22.29 15.82
CA ALA A 104 3.36 23.17 16.07
C ALA A 104 4.13 23.55 14.78
N ASN A 105 3.70 23.05 13.62
CA ASN A 105 4.33 23.28 12.31
C ASN A 105 5.84 22.97 12.30
N LYS A 106 6.26 21.92 13.00
CA LYS A 106 7.66 21.51 13.05
C LYS A 106 8.14 20.79 11.78
N TYR A 107 7.24 20.03 11.13
CA TYR A 107 7.57 19.16 10.00
C TYR A 107 7.10 19.75 8.66
N THR A 108 7.45 21.03 8.42
CA THR A 108 7.02 21.78 7.24
C THR A 108 7.93 21.63 6.03
N LYS A 109 9.16 21.13 6.23
CA LYS A 109 10.13 20.96 5.14
C LYS A 109 9.67 19.90 4.12
N LYS A 110 10.25 20.00 2.93
CA LYS A 110 10.04 19.01 1.87
C LYS A 110 10.71 17.69 2.25
N LEU A 111 10.20 16.59 1.72
CA LEU A 111 10.88 15.29 1.80
C LEU A 111 12.25 15.41 1.12
N ALA A 112 13.30 15.12 1.86
CA ALA A 112 14.67 15.12 1.36
C ALA A 112 15.20 13.70 1.17
N GLN A 113 14.78 12.78 2.05
CA GLN A 113 15.28 11.40 2.06
C GLN A 113 14.19 10.45 2.56
N LEU A 114 14.15 9.25 1.99
CA LEU A 114 13.40 8.11 2.47
C LEU A 114 14.39 7.02 2.88
N ASN A 115 14.33 6.58 4.13
CA ASN A 115 15.13 5.48 4.62
C ASN A 115 14.20 4.30 4.93
N ILE A 116 14.53 3.14 4.38
CA ILE A 116 13.87 1.88 4.69
C ILE A 116 14.89 1.01 5.40
N TYR A 117 14.54 0.56 6.60
CA TYR A 117 15.45 -0.17 7.45
C TYR A 117 14.80 -1.45 7.98
N ALA A 118 15.50 -2.55 7.87
CA ALA A 118 15.13 -3.81 8.48
C ALA A 118 16.32 -4.40 9.22
N ALA A 119 16.12 -4.76 10.47
CA ALA A 119 17.14 -5.37 11.29
C ALA A 119 16.55 -6.39 12.26
N ALA A 120 17.36 -7.37 12.60
CA ALA A 120 17.14 -8.20 13.76
C ALA A 120 17.61 -7.47 15.03
N SER A 121 16.90 -7.65 16.14
CA SER A 121 17.27 -7.11 17.44
C SER A 121 17.69 -8.22 18.39
N GLY A 122 18.81 -8.02 19.10
CA GLY A 122 19.31 -8.96 20.07
C GLY A 122 19.86 -10.26 19.46
N THR A 123 19.44 -11.40 20.00
CA THR A 123 19.89 -12.74 19.58
C THR A 123 18.99 -13.39 18.52
N HIS A 124 18.09 -12.60 17.91
CA HIS A 124 17.20 -13.13 16.89
C HIS A 124 17.92 -13.25 15.55
N ASP A 125 17.56 -14.29 14.79
CA ASP A 125 18.07 -14.44 13.43
C ASP A 125 17.65 -13.23 12.57
N PRO A 126 18.56 -12.71 11.71
CA PRO A 126 18.22 -11.63 10.81
C PRO A 126 17.12 -12.09 9.83
N ASN A 127 16.21 -11.16 9.51
CA ASN A 127 15.24 -11.40 8.44
C ASN A 127 15.99 -11.61 7.12
N ARG A 128 16.02 -12.85 6.63
CA ARG A 128 16.78 -13.22 5.44
C ARG A 128 16.02 -12.96 4.15
N ASP A 129 14.68 -12.87 4.25
CA ASP A 129 13.78 -12.85 3.09
C ASP A 129 12.91 -11.59 3.10
N LEU A 130 13.53 -10.41 3.20
CA LEU A 130 12.84 -9.14 3.07
C LEU A 130 13.01 -8.62 1.64
N PHE A 131 11.90 -8.51 0.91
CA PHE A 131 11.88 -7.99 -0.45
C PHE A 131 11.03 -6.72 -0.51
N PHE A 132 11.59 -5.68 -1.12
CA PHE A 132 10.84 -4.50 -1.55
C PHE A 132 10.63 -4.63 -3.06
N THR A 133 9.38 -4.81 -3.47
CA THR A 133 9.04 -4.99 -4.88
C THR A 133 8.82 -3.66 -5.58
N ASP A 134 8.37 -2.65 -4.82
CA ASP A 134 8.11 -1.32 -5.36
C ASP A 134 8.24 -0.24 -4.27
N THR A 135 8.70 0.94 -4.67
CA THR A 135 8.75 2.14 -3.81
C THR A 135 8.31 3.34 -4.62
N LEU A 136 7.13 3.86 -4.30
CA LEU A 136 6.55 4.99 -4.97
C LEU A 136 6.62 6.23 -4.07
N VAL A 137 7.22 7.31 -4.56
CA VAL A 137 7.24 8.61 -3.87
C VAL A 137 6.61 9.65 -4.77
N GLU A 138 5.48 10.19 -4.33
CA GLU A 138 4.71 11.14 -5.10
C GLU A 138 4.54 12.46 -4.39
N LYS A 139 4.61 13.52 -5.14
CA LYS A 139 4.17 14.83 -4.69
C LYS A 139 2.70 15.00 -5.05
N LEU A 140 1.83 14.89 -4.05
CA LEU A 140 0.43 15.25 -4.23
C LEU A 140 0.32 16.78 -4.37
N ASN A 141 0.14 17.25 -5.58
CA ASN A 141 -0.25 18.65 -5.80
C ASN A 141 -1.75 18.78 -5.50
N ILE A 142 -2.10 18.77 -4.21
CA ILE A 142 -3.44 19.15 -3.80
C ILE A 142 -3.50 20.67 -3.95
N VAL A 143 -3.75 21.11 -5.16
CA VAL A 143 -4.28 22.45 -5.37
C VAL A 143 -5.67 22.39 -4.73
N ALA A 144 -5.91 23.23 -3.72
CA ALA A 144 -7.21 23.40 -3.09
C ALA A 144 -8.21 24.07 -4.07
N ASN A 145 -8.17 23.70 -5.32
CA ASN A 145 -9.10 24.09 -6.33
C ASN A 145 -10.16 23.02 -6.40
N THR A 146 -11.31 23.29 -5.81
CA THR A 146 -12.50 22.44 -5.83
C THR A 146 -13.07 22.26 -7.25
N ALA A 147 -12.56 22.97 -8.23
CA ALA A 147 -12.89 22.74 -9.62
C ALA A 147 -11.98 21.62 -10.21
N PRO A 148 -12.53 20.64 -10.92
CA PRO A 148 -11.73 19.66 -11.63
C PRO A 148 -10.75 20.39 -12.56
N GLN A 149 -9.50 19.92 -12.56
CA GLN A 149 -8.49 20.51 -13.44
C GLN A 149 -8.93 20.37 -14.89
N VAL A 150 -9.05 21.50 -15.58
CA VAL A 150 -9.36 21.48 -17.02
C VAL A 150 -8.10 21.00 -17.75
N ILE A 151 -8.14 19.78 -18.25
CA ILE A 151 -7.03 19.17 -19.00
C ILE A 151 -7.08 19.52 -20.50
N ALA A 152 -8.28 19.84 -21.01
CA ALA A 152 -8.51 20.26 -22.37
C ALA A 152 -9.60 21.35 -22.42
N HIS A 153 -9.46 22.29 -23.32
CA HIS A 153 -10.46 23.32 -23.62
C HIS A 153 -11.24 22.95 -24.87
N ALA A 154 -12.34 23.64 -25.12
CA ALA A 154 -13.04 23.53 -26.40
C ALA A 154 -12.05 23.80 -27.55
N SER A 155 -12.05 22.97 -28.59
CA SER A 155 -11.11 22.94 -29.70
C SER A 155 -9.75 22.26 -29.46
N ASP A 156 -9.42 21.81 -28.27
CA ASP A 156 -8.26 20.94 -28.07
C ASP A 156 -8.55 19.53 -28.58
N GLU A 157 -7.58 18.92 -29.25
CA GLU A 157 -7.60 17.51 -29.63
C GLU A 157 -6.79 16.69 -28.65
N LEU A 158 -7.40 15.66 -28.07
CA LEU A 158 -6.73 14.66 -27.26
C LEU A 158 -6.69 13.33 -28.03
N MET A 159 -5.50 12.83 -28.31
CA MET A 159 -5.29 11.54 -28.95
C MET A 159 -4.68 10.57 -27.95
N PHE A 160 -5.31 9.41 -27.76
CA PHE A 160 -4.82 8.31 -26.94
C PHE A 160 -4.26 7.24 -27.86
N ASP A 161 -2.96 7.13 -27.93
CA ASP A 161 -2.29 6.13 -28.74
C ASP A 161 -1.97 4.90 -27.87
N PHE A 162 -2.76 3.85 -28.05
CA PHE A 162 -2.63 2.59 -27.32
C PHE A 162 -1.49 1.69 -27.83
N GLU A 163 -0.92 1.99 -29.00
CA GLU A 163 0.24 1.26 -29.51
C GLU A 163 1.54 1.75 -28.89
N THR A 164 1.68 3.07 -28.75
CA THR A 164 2.85 3.70 -28.13
C THR A 164 2.66 4.03 -26.66
N GLU A 165 1.47 3.73 -26.11
CA GLU A 165 1.09 4.04 -24.72
C GLU A 165 1.30 5.53 -24.38
N THR A 166 0.92 6.41 -25.30
CA THR A 166 1.15 7.84 -25.19
C THR A 166 -0.14 8.63 -25.41
N ILE A 167 -0.33 9.68 -24.63
CA ILE A 167 -1.40 10.67 -24.83
C ILE A 167 -0.77 11.89 -25.50
N TYR A 168 -1.46 12.42 -26.50
CA TYR A 168 -1.09 13.66 -27.16
C TYR A 168 -2.20 14.68 -26.98
N LYS A 169 -1.81 15.94 -26.79
CA LYS A 169 -2.71 17.08 -26.84
C LYS A 169 -2.25 18.00 -27.97
N ASN A 170 -3.11 18.22 -28.98
CA ASN A 170 -2.78 19.00 -30.16
C ASN A 170 -1.46 18.55 -30.86
N GLY A 171 -1.26 17.22 -30.91
CA GLY A 171 -0.07 16.59 -31.49
C GLY A 171 1.19 16.62 -30.62
N ILE A 172 1.15 17.18 -29.42
CA ILE A 172 2.28 17.24 -28.47
C ILE A 172 2.10 16.19 -27.36
N PRO A 173 3.11 15.39 -26.99
CA PRO A 173 3.02 14.44 -25.89
C PRO A 173 2.56 15.09 -24.58
N PHE A 174 1.55 14.51 -23.93
CA PHE A 174 0.85 15.06 -22.79
C PHE A 174 0.56 14.01 -21.73
N MET A 175 1.61 13.52 -21.07
CA MET A 175 1.50 12.43 -20.07
C MET A 175 1.35 12.92 -18.62
N GLN A 176 1.61 14.20 -18.36
CA GLN A 176 1.67 14.76 -17.01
C GLN A 176 0.37 14.71 -16.22
N ASN A 177 -0.75 14.51 -16.88
CA ASN A 177 -2.07 14.46 -16.26
C ASN A 177 -2.66 13.05 -16.24
N LEU A 178 -1.90 12.04 -16.64
CA LEU A 178 -2.32 10.65 -16.52
C LEU A 178 -2.40 10.31 -15.03
N ALA A 179 -3.55 9.82 -14.62
CA ALA A 179 -3.73 9.42 -13.22
C ALA A 179 -2.92 8.16 -12.93
N ILE A 180 -2.39 8.09 -11.70
CA ILE A 180 -1.63 6.93 -11.25
C ILE A 180 -2.51 5.69 -11.26
N GLY A 181 -1.96 4.59 -11.76
CA GLY A 181 -2.70 3.36 -11.95
C GLY A 181 -3.52 3.31 -13.23
N SER A 182 -3.46 4.35 -14.09
CA SER A 182 -4.00 4.28 -15.44
C SER A 182 -3.20 3.32 -16.30
N HIS A 183 -3.90 2.50 -17.07
CA HIS A 183 -3.29 1.54 -17.99
C HIS A 183 -3.86 1.72 -19.39
N PHE A 184 -2.99 1.66 -20.39
CA PHE A 184 -3.41 1.50 -21.76
C PHE A 184 -3.84 0.05 -21.97
N PHE A 185 -5.02 -0.16 -22.50
CA PHE A 185 -5.58 -1.48 -22.72
C PHE A 185 -5.41 -1.90 -24.19
N LYS A 186 -5.52 -3.21 -24.42
CA LYS A 186 -5.49 -3.79 -25.78
C LYS A 186 -6.86 -4.40 -26.08
N LEU A 187 -7.38 -4.15 -27.25
CA LEU A 187 -8.58 -4.82 -27.76
C LEU A 187 -8.16 -6.16 -28.37
N PHE A 188 -8.86 -7.23 -27.98
CA PHE A 188 -8.61 -8.56 -28.51
C PHE A 188 -9.56 -8.87 -29.68
N GLY A 189 -9.02 -9.38 -30.78
CA GLY A 189 -9.84 -9.77 -31.92
C GLY A 189 -10.80 -10.92 -31.56
N GLY A 190 -12.02 -10.88 -32.11
CA GLY A 190 -13.03 -11.93 -31.90
C GLY A 190 -13.84 -11.82 -30.61
N THR A 191 -13.65 -10.78 -29.82
CA THR A 191 -14.45 -10.46 -28.62
C THR A 191 -15.25 -9.18 -28.84
N THR A 192 -16.42 -9.08 -28.19
CA THR A 192 -17.17 -7.83 -28.09
C THR A 192 -16.75 -7.14 -26.82
N GLU A 193 -16.16 -5.96 -26.93
CA GLU A 193 -15.76 -5.16 -25.79
C GLU A 193 -16.57 -3.87 -25.71
N VAL A 194 -16.88 -3.42 -24.50
CA VAL A 194 -17.61 -2.18 -24.26
C VAL A 194 -16.61 -1.11 -23.80
N LEU A 195 -16.40 -0.11 -24.64
CA LEU A 195 -15.64 1.09 -24.26
C LEU A 195 -16.59 2.05 -23.55
N ASN A 196 -16.33 2.29 -22.25
CA ASN A 196 -17.08 3.25 -21.47
C ASN A 196 -16.25 4.54 -21.33
N VAL A 197 -16.76 5.62 -21.88
CA VAL A 197 -16.15 6.95 -21.81
C VAL A 197 -17.02 7.86 -20.96
N SER A 198 -16.46 8.49 -19.95
CA SER A 198 -17.21 9.38 -19.05
C SER A 198 -16.42 10.68 -18.80
N PRO A 199 -17.06 11.84 -18.88
CA PRO A 199 -18.43 12.08 -19.41
C PRO A 199 -18.47 12.02 -20.93
N PHE A 200 -19.36 11.20 -21.48
CA PHE A 200 -19.47 10.98 -22.92
C PHE A 200 -19.89 12.26 -23.69
N GLU A 201 -20.75 13.07 -23.04
CA GLU A 201 -21.31 14.29 -23.65
C GLU A 201 -20.31 15.47 -23.70
N ALA A 202 -19.12 15.33 -23.11
CA ALA A 202 -18.17 16.43 -23.00
C ALA A 202 -17.27 16.61 -24.24
N ALA A 203 -17.27 15.64 -25.16
CA ALA A 203 -16.39 15.68 -26.33
C ALA A 203 -16.92 14.81 -27.48
N ASP A 204 -16.49 15.10 -28.69
CA ASP A 204 -16.68 14.23 -29.85
C ASP A 204 -15.60 13.14 -29.82
N TRP A 205 -16.04 11.88 -30.02
CA TRP A 205 -15.14 10.73 -29.94
C TRP A 205 -14.98 10.06 -31.30
N THR A 206 -13.75 9.81 -31.68
CA THR A 206 -13.42 9.02 -32.88
C THR A 206 -12.45 7.90 -32.47
N VAL A 207 -12.78 6.66 -32.81
CA VAL A 207 -11.94 5.50 -32.52
C VAL A 207 -11.38 4.94 -33.82
N TYR A 208 -10.05 4.89 -33.92
CA TYR A 208 -9.34 4.28 -35.03
C TYR A 208 -8.82 2.90 -34.60
N VAL A 209 -9.18 1.87 -35.33
CA VAL A 209 -8.73 0.50 -35.11
C VAL A 209 -7.88 0.05 -36.31
N ARG A 210 -6.65 -0.41 -36.06
CA ARG A 210 -5.83 -1.06 -37.08
C ARG A 210 -5.97 -2.57 -36.93
N PRO A 211 -6.68 -3.26 -37.82
CA PRO A 211 -6.73 -4.71 -37.76
C PRO A 211 -5.32 -5.27 -38.09
N ARG A 212 -4.84 -6.18 -37.24
CA ARG A 212 -3.68 -6.99 -37.58
C ARG A 212 -4.17 -8.24 -38.32
N THR A 213 -3.79 -8.36 -39.57
CA THR A 213 -3.90 -9.62 -40.28
C THR A 213 -2.71 -10.48 -39.90
N PHE A 214 -2.98 -11.68 -39.39
CA PHE A 214 -1.97 -12.71 -39.13
C PHE A 214 -1.69 -13.48 -40.43
#